data_80f879023e80873ff76078db68e1619f
#
_entry.id   80f879023e80873ff76078db68e1619f
#
_cell.length_a   1.000
_cell.length_b   1.000
_cell.length_c   1.000
_cell.angle_alpha   90.00
_cell.angle_beta   90.00
_cell.angle_gamma   90.00
#
_symmetry.space_group_name_H-M   'P 1'
#
loop_
_entity.id
_entity.type
_entity.pdbx_description
1 polymer ?
#
loop_
_entity_poly.entity_id
_entity_poly.type
_entity_poly.pdbx_seq_one_letter_code
_entity_poly.pdbx_strand_id
1 'polypeptide(L)'
;MKKQLIFLGIETSCDETAASVVREDCSGNGKILSNVVSSQIEEHKEFGGVVPEIAARAHIEKIDFIINKALEESKTNINDIDGIAATAGPGLIVCLTVGLSAAKAIAASLNKPLIAVNHLEGHALSPKLIKKVNFPYLVLLISGGHTQFLEVKGVNNYVRLGTTIDDAVGEAFDKTAKLLGIEFPGGPKIEEFAKKGNENYFKLPRPIIHKGGCNLSFAGLKTAVLKISKKIKNEEEKYHLAASFQKTIEDILCEKSKFAMSLFKENCNSEKNTFVIAGGVASNNKIRKKLIDLSIQNNFEPVFPPINLCSDNAAMIAWTGIERFRLGLLNKLDFPVKARWSLDEKAPFLKGAGIKF
;
A
#
# COMPACT_ATOMS: atom_id res chain seq x y z
N MET A 1 2.61 24.26 25.60
CA MET A 1 2.39 23.80 24.21
C MET A 1 2.96 22.39 24.08
N LYS A 2 2.25 21.49 23.36
CA LYS A 2 2.76 20.15 23.09
C LYS A 2 3.97 20.25 22.17
N LYS A 3 5.08 19.58 22.49
CA LYS A 3 6.29 19.62 21.64
C LYS A 3 5.93 19.04 20.27
N GLN A 4 6.28 19.74 19.19
CA GLN A 4 6.19 19.24 17.82
C GLN A 4 7.28 18.17 17.63
N LEU A 5 6.89 17.01 17.15
CA LEU A 5 7.80 15.89 16.91
C LEU A 5 8.30 15.90 15.48
N ILE A 6 9.58 15.55 15.31
CA ILE A 6 10.24 15.37 14.01
C ILE A 6 10.73 13.93 13.93
N PHE A 7 10.30 13.19 12.94
CA PHE A 7 10.68 11.79 12.75
C PHE A 7 11.33 11.56 11.40
N LEU A 8 12.37 10.73 11.41
CA LEU A 8 12.94 10.13 10.22
C LEU A 8 12.22 8.79 9.96
N GLY A 9 11.63 8.63 8.79
CA GLY A 9 11.05 7.38 8.30
C GLY A 9 11.96 6.70 7.30
N ILE A 10 12.01 5.37 7.34
CA ILE A 10 12.77 4.53 6.39
C ILE A 10 11.86 3.41 5.89
N GLU A 11 11.78 3.27 4.57
CA GLU A 11 10.98 2.23 3.89
C GLU A 11 11.86 1.43 2.93
N THR A 12 11.90 0.11 3.11
CA THR A 12 12.64 -0.83 2.25
C THR A 12 11.95 -2.19 2.17
N SER A 13 10.61 -2.24 2.22
CA SER A 13 9.92 -3.54 2.32
C SER A 13 9.88 -4.35 1.03
N CYS A 14 10.08 -3.72 -0.13
CA CYS A 14 10.01 -4.37 -1.45
C CYS A 14 11.07 -3.83 -2.41
N ASP A 15 10.71 -2.99 -3.37
CA ASP A 15 11.58 -2.49 -4.45
C ASP A 15 11.73 -0.95 -4.46
N GLU A 16 11.29 -0.28 -3.42
CA GLU A 16 11.57 1.14 -3.19
C GLU A 16 12.49 1.34 -1.98
N THR A 17 13.58 2.08 -2.19
CA THR A 17 14.40 2.60 -1.09
C THR A 17 13.95 4.03 -0.81
N ALA A 18 13.37 4.26 0.37
CA ALA A 18 12.88 5.60 0.69
C ALA A 18 13.27 6.06 2.09
N ALA A 19 13.50 7.38 2.21
CA ALA A 19 13.63 8.08 3.49
C ALA A 19 12.83 9.39 3.46
N SER A 20 12.28 9.76 4.60
CA SER A 20 11.44 10.96 4.74
C SER A 20 11.61 11.58 6.10
N VAL A 21 11.57 12.90 6.15
CA VAL A 21 11.45 13.66 7.39
C VAL A 21 10.05 14.23 7.47
N VAL A 22 9.32 13.86 8.51
CA VAL A 22 7.98 14.37 8.79
C VAL A 22 7.97 15.08 10.14
N ARG A 23 7.32 16.24 10.18
CA ARG A 23 7.11 17.01 11.40
C ARG A 23 5.63 17.05 11.75
N GLU A 24 5.29 16.84 13.00
CA GLU A 24 3.96 17.15 13.54
C GLU A 24 3.79 18.66 13.64
N ASP A 25 2.69 19.20 13.14
CA ASP A 25 2.36 20.63 13.29
C ASP A 25 1.68 20.93 14.64
N CYS A 26 1.40 22.22 14.89
CA CYS A 26 0.75 22.67 16.13
C CYS A 26 -0.66 22.10 16.32
N SER A 27 -1.30 21.67 15.23
CA SER A 27 -2.66 21.12 15.23
C SER A 27 -2.67 19.60 15.36
N GLY A 28 -1.49 18.96 15.40
CA GLY A 28 -1.35 17.50 15.48
C GLY A 28 -1.47 16.81 14.14
N ASN A 29 -1.30 17.52 13.01
CA ASN A 29 -1.26 16.94 11.67
C ASN A 29 0.19 16.73 11.22
N GLY A 30 0.39 15.80 10.28
CA GLY A 30 1.71 15.59 9.69
C GLY A 30 2.04 16.64 8.63
N LYS A 31 3.28 17.15 8.66
CA LYS A 31 3.86 17.96 7.60
C LYS A 31 5.07 17.24 7.03
N ILE A 32 5.00 16.82 5.78
CA ILE A 32 6.15 16.23 5.08
C ILE A 32 7.16 17.35 4.79
N LEU A 33 8.37 17.22 5.34
CA LEU A 33 9.47 18.14 5.10
C LEU A 33 10.33 17.67 3.93
N SER A 34 10.49 16.34 3.78
CA SER A 34 11.12 15.68 2.64
C SER A 34 10.51 14.30 2.44
N ASN A 35 10.54 13.78 1.22
CA ASN A 35 10.16 12.39 0.92
C ASN A 35 10.94 11.92 -0.31
N VAL A 36 12.08 11.30 -0.09
CA VAL A 36 12.99 10.84 -1.14
C VAL A 36 12.73 9.36 -1.38
N VAL A 37 12.42 9.02 -2.61
CA VAL A 37 12.13 7.65 -3.04
C VAL A 37 13.04 7.30 -4.23
N SER A 38 13.73 6.17 -4.14
CA SER A 38 14.47 5.56 -5.25
C SER A 38 13.80 4.25 -5.61
N SER A 39 13.11 4.24 -6.74
CA SER A 39 12.52 3.01 -7.30
C SER A 39 13.59 2.14 -7.96
N GLN A 40 13.39 0.83 -7.92
CA GLN A 40 14.25 -0.19 -8.52
C GLN A 40 13.59 -0.84 -9.75
N ILE A 41 12.65 -0.12 -10.39
CA ILE A 41 11.90 -0.66 -11.56
C ILE A 41 12.86 -1.11 -12.66
N GLU A 42 13.90 -0.31 -12.95
CA GLU A 42 14.85 -0.63 -14.02
C GLU A 42 15.67 -1.88 -13.69
N GLU A 43 16.05 -2.08 -12.42
CA GLU A 43 16.79 -3.25 -11.95
C GLU A 43 15.98 -4.55 -12.07
N HIS A 44 14.64 -4.44 -12.03
CA HIS A 44 13.73 -5.60 -12.05
C HIS A 44 13.03 -5.83 -13.38
N LYS A 45 13.14 -4.89 -14.32
CA LYS A 45 12.42 -4.89 -15.59
C LYS A 45 12.66 -6.16 -16.42
N GLU A 46 13.92 -6.60 -16.54
CA GLU A 46 14.30 -7.79 -17.29
C GLU A 46 13.72 -9.09 -16.71
N PHE A 47 13.48 -9.11 -15.39
CA PHE A 47 12.92 -10.28 -14.69
C PHE A 47 11.38 -10.30 -14.73
N GLY A 48 10.76 -9.18 -15.10
CA GLY A 48 9.31 -9.03 -15.14
C GLY A 48 8.66 -9.12 -13.76
N GLY A 49 9.38 -8.68 -12.71
CA GLY A 49 8.94 -8.64 -11.32
C GLY A 49 10.12 -8.59 -10.35
N VAL A 50 9.84 -8.30 -9.08
CA VAL A 50 10.86 -8.09 -8.06
C VAL A 50 11.64 -9.36 -7.74
N VAL A 51 12.98 -9.28 -7.78
CA VAL A 51 13.92 -10.32 -7.36
C VAL A 51 14.50 -9.92 -6.01
N PRO A 52 14.18 -10.64 -4.92
CA PRO A 52 14.50 -10.20 -3.56
C PRO A 52 15.99 -9.92 -3.30
N GLU A 53 16.89 -10.72 -3.85
CA GLU A 53 18.33 -10.54 -3.66
C GLU A 53 18.85 -9.28 -4.38
N ILE A 54 18.37 -9.00 -5.59
CA ILE A 54 18.70 -7.79 -6.33
C ILE A 54 18.18 -6.57 -5.58
N ALA A 55 16.93 -6.64 -5.10
CA ALA A 55 16.33 -5.57 -4.33
C ALA A 55 17.13 -5.25 -3.05
N ALA A 56 17.54 -6.27 -2.30
CA ALA A 56 18.31 -6.08 -1.08
C ALA A 56 19.67 -5.42 -1.36
N ARG A 57 20.38 -5.82 -2.40
CA ARG A 57 21.65 -5.19 -2.82
C ARG A 57 21.46 -3.73 -3.19
N ALA A 58 20.44 -3.42 -3.99
CA ALA A 58 20.12 -2.05 -4.37
C ALA A 58 19.76 -1.18 -3.14
N HIS A 59 19.07 -1.75 -2.14
CA HIS A 59 18.83 -1.04 -0.88
C HIS A 59 20.14 -0.71 -0.16
N ILE A 60 21.06 -1.68 -0.03
CA ILE A 60 22.36 -1.49 0.65
C ILE A 60 23.17 -0.37 -0.03
N GLU A 61 23.17 -0.35 -1.36
CA GLU A 61 23.93 0.63 -2.15
C GLU A 61 23.38 2.06 -2.07
N LYS A 62 22.10 2.21 -1.77
CA LYS A 62 21.40 3.51 -1.87
C LYS A 62 20.97 4.11 -0.52
N ILE A 63 20.86 3.32 0.54
CA ILE A 63 20.15 3.72 1.76
C ILE A 63 20.79 4.91 2.47
N ASP A 64 22.10 4.97 2.57
CA ASP A 64 22.84 6.07 3.20
C ASP A 64 22.66 7.37 2.41
N PHE A 65 22.79 7.31 1.08
CA PHE A 65 22.55 8.45 0.21
C PHE A 65 21.12 8.97 0.31
N ILE A 66 20.13 8.08 0.30
CA ILE A 66 18.70 8.44 0.38
C ILE A 66 18.36 9.07 1.74
N ILE A 67 18.92 8.56 2.84
CA ILE A 67 18.75 9.15 4.18
C ILE A 67 19.38 10.55 4.24
N ASN A 68 20.63 10.71 3.79
CA ASN A 68 21.30 11.99 3.77
C ASN A 68 20.54 13.01 2.92
N LYS A 69 20.10 12.62 1.73
CA LYS A 69 19.33 13.47 0.85
C LYS A 69 18.00 13.91 1.49
N ALA A 70 17.33 13.02 2.22
CA ALA A 70 16.09 13.37 2.94
C ALA A 70 16.34 14.41 4.04
N LEU A 71 17.44 14.30 4.77
CA LEU A 71 17.86 15.29 5.78
C LEU A 71 18.20 16.63 5.14
N GLU A 72 18.96 16.63 4.05
CA GLU A 72 19.33 17.86 3.30
C GLU A 72 18.09 18.59 2.75
N GLU A 73 17.19 17.88 2.04
CA GLU A 73 15.98 18.46 1.47
C GLU A 73 15.04 19.02 2.55
N SER A 74 14.95 18.34 3.70
CA SER A 74 14.16 18.82 4.84
C SER A 74 14.82 19.95 5.60
N LYS A 75 16.10 20.25 5.35
CA LYS A 75 16.93 21.17 6.13
C LYS A 75 16.92 20.84 7.62
N THR A 76 16.89 19.56 7.96
CA THR A 76 16.82 19.07 9.34
C THR A 76 18.15 18.47 9.74
N ASN A 77 18.72 18.92 10.87
CA ASN A 77 19.89 18.26 11.43
C ASN A 77 19.46 16.91 12.04
N ILE A 78 20.27 15.89 11.86
CA ILE A 78 19.96 14.53 12.37
C ILE A 78 19.81 14.51 13.90
N ASN A 79 20.47 15.42 14.63
CA ASN A 79 20.35 15.56 16.08
C ASN A 79 18.99 16.13 16.51
N ASP A 80 18.27 16.83 15.61
CA ASP A 80 16.96 17.42 15.87
C ASP A 80 15.81 16.42 15.69
N ILE A 81 16.11 15.22 15.18
CA ILE A 81 15.15 14.12 15.05
C ILE A 81 14.76 13.62 16.44
N ASP A 82 13.47 13.48 16.70
CA ASP A 82 12.92 12.99 17.97
C ASP A 82 12.77 11.45 18.02
N GLY A 83 12.70 10.79 16.87
CA GLY A 83 12.63 9.34 16.77
C GLY A 83 12.81 8.83 15.34
N ILE A 84 13.17 7.57 15.23
CA ILE A 84 13.39 6.88 13.98
C ILE A 84 12.31 5.82 13.80
N ALA A 85 11.60 5.87 12.67
CA ALA A 85 10.60 4.87 12.29
C ALA A 85 11.08 4.09 11.07
N ALA A 86 10.98 2.78 11.11
CA ALA A 86 11.33 1.96 9.96
C ALA A 86 10.35 0.83 9.77
N THR A 87 10.11 0.47 8.52
CA THR A 87 9.29 -0.70 8.20
C THR A 87 9.98 -1.97 8.65
N ALA A 88 9.31 -2.71 9.51
CA ALA A 88 9.77 -3.99 10.02
C ALA A 88 9.01 -5.20 9.45
N GLY A 89 7.99 -4.93 8.63
CA GLY A 89 7.15 -5.92 7.94
C GLY A 89 5.71 -5.43 7.73
N PRO A 90 4.89 -6.19 6.99
CA PRO A 90 5.29 -7.31 6.15
C PRO A 90 6.12 -6.87 4.94
N GLY A 91 6.88 -7.80 4.35
CA GLY A 91 7.70 -7.53 3.17
C GLY A 91 8.76 -8.60 2.93
N LEU A 92 9.68 -8.32 2.02
CA LEU A 92 10.82 -9.19 1.73
C LEU A 92 11.84 -9.12 2.87
N ILE A 93 12.11 -10.25 3.54
CA ILE A 93 12.95 -10.31 4.75
C ILE A 93 14.30 -9.62 4.53
N VAL A 94 14.98 -9.94 3.41
CA VAL A 94 16.29 -9.39 3.09
C VAL A 94 16.25 -7.87 2.90
N CYS A 95 15.21 -7.35 2.29
CA CYS A 95 14.99 -5.91 2.08
C CYS A 95 14.66 -5.20 3.40
N LEU A 96 13.73 -5.72 4.18
CA LEU A 96 13.37 -5.22 5.52
C LEU A 96 14.58 -5.13 6.44
N THR A 97 15.47 -6.14 6.36
CA THR A 97 16.68 -6.18 7.19
C THR A 97 17.60 -5.00 6.95
N VAL A 98 17.71 -4.52 5.71
CA VAL A 98 18.55 -3.36 5.38
C VAL A 98 18.02 -2.09 6.07
N GLY A 99 16.75 -1.73 5.82
CA GLY A 99 16.17 -0.52 6.37
C GLY A 99 16.06 -0.52 7.89
N LEU A 100 15.63 -1.65 8.47
CA LEU A 100 15.51 -1.76 9.92
C LEU A 100 16.88 -1.75 10.62
N SER A 101 17.94 -2.33 10.03
CA SER A 101 19.28 -2.27 10.58
C SER A 101 19.86 -0.87 10.55
N ALA A 102 19.67 -0.13 9.45
CA ALA A 102 20.05 1.28 9.35
C ALA A 102 19.32 2.12 10.42
N ALA A 103 18.02 1.93 10.56
CA ALA A 103 17.23 2.63 11.58
C ALA A 103 17.70 2.33 13.01
N LYS A 104 18.01 1.08 13.32
CA LYS A 104 18.56 0.67 14.62
C LYS A 104 19.91 1.33 14.90
N ALA A 105 20.81 1.34 13.91
CA ALA A 105 22.12 1.95 14.05
C ALA A 105 22.00 3.45 14.35
N ILE A 106 21.15 4.18 13.61
CA ILE A 106 20.90 5.61 13.82
C ILE A 106 20.25 5.84 15.20
N ALA A 107 19.23 5.06 15.56
CA ALA A 107 18.54 5.18 16.86
C ALA A 107 19.51 4.96 18.03
N ALA A 108 20.38 3.95 17.94
CA ALA A 108 21.38 3.65 18.95
C ALA A 108 22.43 4.77 19.05
N SER A 109 22.99 5.23 17.93
CA SER A 109 24.04 6.25 17.91
C SER A 109 23.57 7.60 18.46
N LEU A 110 22.30 7.96 18.23
CA LEU A 110 21.70 9.22 18.66
C LEU A 110 20.97 9.09 20.01
N ASN A 111 20.91 7.91 20.59
CA ASN A 111 20.09 7.61 21.77
C ASN A 111 18.64 8.09 21.62
N LYS A 112 18.05 7.78 20.46
CA LYS A 112 16.67 8.15 20.12
C LYS A 112 15.76 6.91 20.07
N PRO A 113 14.45 7.04 20.32
CA PRO A 113 13.51 5.93 20.24
C PRO A 113 13.43 5.36 18.82
N LEU A 114 13.34 4.03 18.75
CA LEU A 114 13.05 3.28 17.53
C LEU A 114 11.58 2.89 17.51
N ILE A 115 10.93 3.08 16.38
CA ILE A 115 9.57 2.60 16.12
C ILE A 115 9.61 1.66 14.92
N ALA A 116 9.37 0.38 15.18
CA ALA A 116 9.16 -0.63 14.15
C ALA A 116 7.72 -0.51 13.64
N VAL A 117 7.56 -0.17 12.38
CA VAL A 117 6.27 0.12 11.76
C VAL A 117 5.82 -1.08 10.90
N ASN A 118 4.54 -1.39 11.00
CA ASN A 118 3.91 -2.28 10.04
C ASN A 118 3.65 -1.50 8.74
N HIS A 119 4.14 -2.00 7.62
CA HIS A 119 4.00 -1.39 6.29
C HIS A 119 2.54 -1.04 5.94
N LEU A 120 1.61 -1.97 6.23
CA LEU A 120 0.19 -1.77 5.96
C LEU A 120 -0.44 -0.73 6.89
N GLU A 121 0.08 -0.57 8.13
CA GLU A 121 -0.30 0.52 9.02
C GLU A 121 0.13 1.87 8.46
N GLY A 122 1.32 1.93 7.84
CA GLY A 122 1.78 3.11 7.11
C GLY A 122 0.77 3.56 6.06
N HIS A 123 0.36 2.66 5.20
CA HIS A 123 -0.68 2.93 4.20
C HIS A 123 -2.03 3.30 4.81
N ALA A 124 -2.46 2.60 5.87
CA ALA A 124 -3.74 2.84 6.50
C ALA A 124 -3.83 4.23 7.17
N LEU A 125 -2.72 4.72 7.74
CA LEU A 125 -2.63 6.02 8.42
C LEU A 125 -2.18 7.17 7.50
N SER A 126 -1.67 6.87 6.29
CA SER A 126 -1.19 7.89 5.33
C SER A 126 -2.19 9.01 5.01
N PRO A 127 -3.51 8.79 4.98
CA PRO A 127 -4.46 9.87 4.75
C PRO A 127 -4.41 10.98 5.79
N LYS A 128 -4.02 10.67 7.03
CA LYS A 128 -3.86 11.65 8.11
C LYS A 128 -2.69 12.62 7.91
N LEU A 129 -1.76 12.32 6.98
CA LEU A 129 -0.75 13.27 6.52
C LEU A 129 -1.32 14.43 5.70
N ILE A 130 -2.51 14.25 5.11
CA ILE A 130 -3.05 15.16 4.12
C ILE A 130 -4.28 15.88 4.63
N LYS A 131 -5.08 15.16 5.40
CA LYS A 131 -6.37 15.62 5.89
C LYS A 131 -6.61 15.09 7.28
N LYS A 132 -7.32 15.87 8.10
CA LYS A 132 -7.80 15.38 9.38
C LYS A 132 -8.85 14.30 9.14
N VAL A 133 -8.50 13.04 9.40
CA VAL A 133 -9.39 11.88 9.36
C VAL A 133 -9.54 11.37 10.78
N ASN A 134 -10.80 11.31 11.26
CA ASN A 134 -11.11 10.81 12.60
C ASN A 134 -11.36 9.31 12.57
N PHE A 135 -10.95 8.62 13.62
CA PHE A 135 -11.31 7.22 13.85
C PHE A 135 -12.77 7.10 14.33
N PRO A 136 -13.45 6.00 14.03
CA PRO A 136 -13.07 4.94 13.11
C PRO A 136 -13.27 5.33 11.64
N TYR A 137 -12.59 4.67 10.72
CA TYR A 137 -12.82 4.78 9.28
C TYR A 137 -12.55 3.44 8.57
N LEU A 138 -13.20 3.27 7.41
CA LEU A 138 -13.01 2.11 6.54
C LEU A 138 -11.84 2.34 5.60
N VAL A 139 -10.99 1.32 5.43
CA VAL A 139 -9.87 1.35 4.47
C VAL A 139 -9.99 0.20 3.47
N LEU A 140 -9.75 0.49 2.21
CA LEU A 140 -9.41 -0.48 1.18
C LEU A 140 -7.93 -0.30 0.84
N LEU A 141 -7.11 -1.27 1.24
CA LEU A 141 -5.71 -1.37 0.81
C LEU A 141 -5.62 -2.18 -0.48
N ILE A 142 -5.07 -1.57 -1.54
CA ILE A 142 -4.90 -2.18 -2.86
C ILE A 142 -3.49 -1.90 -3.39
N SER A 143 -2.57 -2.83 -3.14
CA SER A 143 -1.17 -2.72 -3.54
C SER A 143 -0.72 -3.93 -4.39
N GLY A 144 0.56 -3.97 -4.74
CA GLY A 144 1.17 -5.11 -5.43
C GLY A 144 1.04 -6.42 -4.66
N GLY A 145 1.27 -6.37 -3.33
CA GLY A 145 1.29 -7.56 -2.48
C GLY A 145 0.03 -7.76 -1.63
N HIS A 146 -0.80 -6.72 -1.44
CA HIS A 146 -1.91 -6.78 -0.49
C HIS A 146 -3.20 -6.21 -1.08
N THR A 147 -4.32 -6.89 -0.78
CA THR A 147 -5.67 -6.40 -1.08
C THR A 147 -6.59 -6.78 0.06
N GLN A 148 -7.02 -5.79 0.86
CA GLN A 148 -7.85 -6.05 2.03
C GLN A 148 -8.70 -4.86 2.45
N PHE A 149 -9.84 -5.15 3.10
CA PHE A 149 -10.69 -4.19 3.78
C PHE A 149 -10.40 -4.21 5.26
N LEU A 150 -10.19 -3.03 5.84
CA LEU A 150 -9.91 -2.83 7.26
C LEU A 150 -10.86 -1.78 7.84
N GLU A 151 -11.39 -2.05 9.01
CA GLU A 151 -11.93 -1.05 9.90
C GLU A 151 -10.78 -0.56 10.80
N VAL A 152 -10.43 0.71 10.68
CA VAL A 152 -9.37 1.36 11.46
C VAL A 152 -10.00 2.06 12.65
N LYS A 153 -9.93 1.45 13.82
CA LYS A 153 -10.49 1.98 15.08
C LYS A 153 -9.54 2.93 15.79
N GLY A 154 -8.27 2.84 15.48
CA GLY A 154 -7.19 3.63 16.06
C GLY A 154 -5.84 3.13 15.61
N VAL A 155 -4.78 3.82 16.01
CA VAL A 155 -3.40 3.34 15.83
C VAL A 155 -3.24 2.02 16.57
N ASN A 156 -2.65 1.02 15.93
CA ASN A 156 -2.50 -0.33 16.49
C ASN A 156 -3.84 -1.03 16.83
N ASN A 157 -4.95 -0.58 16.25
CA ASN A 157 -6.28 -1.15 16.50
C ASN A 157 -7.08 -1.28 15.20
N TYR A 158 -7.01 -2.46 14.59
CA TYR A 158 -7.53 -2.78 13.26
C TYR A 158 -8.43 -4.00 13.32
N VAL A 159 -9.50 -4.00 12.52
CA VAL A 159 -10.34 -5.18 12.29
C VAL A 159 -10.36 -5.47 10.79
N ARG A 160 -9.93 -6.65 10.40
CA ARG A 160 -9.97 -7.09 9.01
C ARG A 160 -11.36 -7.57 8.64
N LEU A 161 -12.07 -6.82 7.79
CA LEU A 161 -13.39 -7.19 7.27
C LEU A 161 -13.32 -8.22 6.15
N GLY A 162 -12.26 -8.17 5.36
CA GLY A 162 -12.02 -9.11 4.26
C GLY A 162 -10.65 -8.91 3.62
N THR A 163 -10.19 -9.91 2.89
CA THR A 163 -8.89 -9.88 2.20
C THR A 163 -8.96 -10.72 0.93
N THR A 164 -7.99 -10.57 0.03
CA THR A 164 -7.85 -11.53 -1.07
C THR A 164 -7.51 -12.92 -0.52
N ILE A 165 -8.14 -13.95 -1.11
CA ILE A 165 -7.88 -15.35 -0.74
C ILE A 165 -6.82 -16.00 -1.63
N ASP A 166 -6.31 -15.25 -2.63
CA ASP A 166 -5.33 -15.73 -3.60
C ASP A 166 -4.37 -14.58 -4.01
N ASP A 167 -4.35 -14.16 -5.27
CA ASP A 167 -3.48 -13.07 -5.73
C ASP A 167 -3.95 -11.71 -5.21
N ALA A 168 -3.02 -10.77 -4.96
CA ALA A 168 -3.37 -9.37 -4.76
C ALA A 168 -3.78 -8.70 -6.08
N VAL A 169 -4.55 -7.61 -6.00
CA VAL A 169 -5.03 -6.92 -7.21
C VAL A 169 -3.91 -6.35 -8.06
N GLY A 170 -2.87 -5.77 -7.46
CA GLY A 170 -1.71 -5.26 -8.20
C GLY A 170 -0.94 -6.40 -8.88
N GLU A 171 -0.73 -7.51 -8.16
CA GLU A 171 -0.14 -8.72 -8.75
C GLU A 171 -0.96 -9.25 -9.94
N ALA A 172 -2.30 -9.14 -9.89
CA ALA A 172 -3.16 -9.52 -11.02
C ALA A 172 -2.97 -8.59 -12.24
N PHE A 173 -2.74 -7.28 -12.02
CA PHE A 173 -2.38 -6.34 -13.08
C PHE A 173 -1.02 -6.71 -13.71
N ASP A 174 0.02 -6.92 -12.92
CA ASP A 174 1.36 -7.25 -13.41
C ASP A 174 1.39 -8.57 -14.16
N LYS A 175 0.72 -9.59 -13.64
CA LYS A 175 0.57 -10.89 -14.33
C LYS A 175 -0.19 -10.76 -15.65
N THR A 176 -1.24 -9.94 -15.70
CA THR A 176 -2.00 -9.67 -16.92
C THR A 176 -1.14 -8.95 -17.95
N ALA A 177 -0.37 -7.93 -17.53
CA ALA A 177 0.57 -7.22 -18.39
C ALA A 177 1.60 -8.19 -19.01
N LYS A 178 2.20 -9.04 -18.20
CA LYS A 178 3.15 -10.07 -18.66
C LYS A 178 2.54 -11.01 -19.70
N LEU A 179 1.26 -11.43 -19.52
CA LEU A 179 0.54 -12.28 -20.47
C LEU A 179 0.24 -11.58 -21.80
N LEU A 180 0.15 -10.25 -21.82
CA LEU A 180 -0.05 -9.42 -23.01
C LEU A 180 1.27 -8.99 -23.66
N GLY A 181 2.42 -9.38 -23.10
CA GLY A 181 3.73 -8.93 -23.57
C GLY A 181 4.02 -7.46 -23.25
N ILE A 182 3.39 -6.94 -22.21
CA ILE A 182 3.57 -5.56 -21.71
C ILE A 182 4.64 -5.58 -20.61
N GLU A 183 5.55 -4.63 -20.66
CA GLU A 183 6.66 -4.53 -19.70
C GLU A 183 6.19 -4.17 -18.29
N PHE A 184 7.00 -4.55 -17.31
CA PHE A 184 6.87 -4.14 -15.92
C PHE A 184 7.17 -2.63 -15.74
N PRO A 185 6.50 -1.88 -14.83
CA PRO A 185 5.33 -2.30 -14.03
C PRO A 185 4.03 -2.35 -14.85
N GLY A 186 3.25 -3.40 -14.62
CA GLY A 186 2.08 -3.70 -15.45
C GLY A 186 0.89 -2.78 -15.19
N GLY A 187 0.65 -2.35 -13.95
CA GLY A 187 -0.54 -1.58 -13.57
C GLY A 187 -0.77 -0.33 -14.43
N PRO A 188 0.17 0.63 -14.49
CA PRO A 188 0.03 1.85 -15.29
C PRO A 188 -0.13 1.57 -16.78
N LYS A 189 0.60 0.59 -17.31
CA LYS A 189 0.56 0.23 -18.73
C LYS A 189 -0.75 -0.45 -19.12
N ILE A 190 -1.31 -1.30 -18.26
CA ILE A 190 -2.67 -1.85 -18.47
C ILE A 190 -3.70 -0.73 -18.50
N GLU A 191 -3.61 0.27 -17.63
CA GLU A 191 -4.50 1.43 -17.66
C GLU A 191 -4.39 2.20 -18.98
N GLU A 192 -3.18 2.37 -19.51
CA GLU A 192 -2.94 3.03 -20.79
C GLU A 192 -3.54 2.24 -21.95
N PHE A 193 -3.31 0.93 -22.01
CA PHE A 193 -3.89 0.03 -23.02
C PHE A 193 -5.42 0.01 -22.93
N ALA A 194 -5.97 -0.02 -21.74
CA ALA A 194 -7.41 -0.06 -21.50
C ALA A 194 -8.14 1.18 -22.05
N LYS A 195 -7.47 2.36 -22.11
CA LYS A 195 -8.03 3.57 -22.70
C LYS A 195 -8.31 3.45 -24.20
N LYS A 196 -7.60 2.56 -24.89
CA LYS A 196 -7.72 2.34 -26.34
C LYS A 196 -8.69 1.19 -26.68
N GLY A 197 -9.13 0.43 -25.69
CA GLY A 197 -9.92 -0.78 -25.87
C GLY A 197 -11.39 -0.64 -25.53
N ASN A 198 -12.19 -1.62 -26.00
CA ASN A 198 -13.59 -1.78 -25.61
C ASN A 198 -13.70 -2.66 -24.37
N GLU A 199 -14.15 -2.10 -23.26
CA GLU A 199 -14.26 -2.79 -21.97
C GLU A 199 -15.30 -3.94 -21.94
N ASN A 200 -16.19 -4.01 -22.91
CA ASN A 200 -17.24 -5.03 -23.02
C ASN A 200 -16.94 -6.12 -24.06
N TYR A 201 -15.76 -6.09 -24.68
CA TYR A 201 -15.40 -7.00 -25.77
C TYR A 201 -15.23 -8.44 -25.27
N PHE A 202 -14.51 -8.64 -24.16
CA PHE A 202 -14.34 -9.95 -23.55
C PHE A 202 -15.15 -10.07 -22.26
N LYS A 203 -15.91 -11.18 -22.13
CA LYS A 203 -16.60 -11.52 -20.88
C LYS A 203 -15.65 -12.28 -19.97
N LEU A 204 -15.18 -11.61 -18.91
CA LEU A 204 -14.28 -12.18 -17.92
C LEU A 204 -15.04 -12.59 -16.65
N PRO A 205 -14.62 -13.66 -15.96
CA PRO A 205 -15.25 -14.08 -14.72
C PRO A 205 -14.98 -13.07 -13.58
N ARG A 206 -15.94 -12.99 -12.67
CA ARG A 206 -15.83 -12.20 -11.43
C ARG A 206 -15.83 -13.17 -10.25
N PRO A 207 -14.65 -13.71 -9.87
CA PRO A 207 -14.58 -14.73 -8.83
C PRO A 207 -15.21 -14.25 -7.52
N ILE A 208 -15.95 -15.12 -6.86
CA ILE A 208 -16.62 -14.90 -5.56
C ILE A 208 -17.45 -13.62 -5.40
N ILE A 209 -17.80 -12.92 -6.49
CA ILE A 209 -18.55 -11.65 -6.40
C ILE A 209 -19.92 -11.84 -5.74
N HIS A 210 -20.58 -12.96 -5.98
CA HIS A 210 -21.88 -13.29 -5.40
C HIS A 210 -21.82 -14.01 -4.05
N LYS A 211 -20.61 -14.35 -3.58
CA LYS A 211 -20.44 -14.86 -2.22
C LYS A 211 -20.46 -13.69 -1.24
N GLY A 212 -21.29 -13.76 -0.24
CA GLY A 212 -21.35 -12.74 0.82
C GLY A 212 -19.98 -12.44 1.45
N GLY A 213 -19.91 -11.30 2.14
CA GLY A 213 -18.69 -10.84 2.80
C GLY A 213 -17.70 -10.10 1.89
N CYS A 214 -16.61 -9.65 2.50
CA CYS A 214 -15.66 -8.71 1.89
C CYS A 214 -14.41 -9.37 1.29
N ASN A 215 -14.34 -10.72 1.27
CA ASN A 215 -13.19 -11.41 0.67
C ASN A 215 -13.17 -11.25 -0.85
N LEU A 216 -11.95 -11.18 -1.42
CA LEU A 216 -11.69 -11.01 -2.84
C LEU A 216 -10.93 -12.23 -3.40
N SER A 217 -10.99 -12.41 -4.74
CA SER A 217 -10.21 -13.41 -5.45
C SER A 217 -9.93 -12.94 -6.88
N PHE A 218 -8.72 -13.15 -7.35
CA PHE A 218 -8.26 -12.73 -8.68
C PHE A 218 -7.59 -13.86 -9.48
N ALA A 219 -7.24 -15.00 -8.87
CA ALA A 219 -6.57 -16.10 -9.56
C ALA A 219 -7.40 -16.72 -10.69
N GLY A 220 -8.72 -16.81 -10.50
CA GLY A 220 -9.63 -17.27 -11.55
C GLY A 220 -9.69 -16.31 -12.74
N LEU A 221 -9.62 -15.02 -12.50
CA LEU A 221 -9.56 -13.99 -13.53
C LEU A 221 -8.26 -14.11 -14.34
N LYS A 222 -7.11 -14.27 -13.69
CA LYS A 222 -5.82 -14.50 -14.34
C LYS A 222 -5.85 -15.69 -15.28
N THR A 223 -6.44 -16.82 -14.84
CA THR A 223 -6.58 -18.02 -15.67
C THR A 223 -7.44 -17.76 -16.91
N ALA A 224 -8.50 -16.97 -16.80
CA ALA A 224 -9.33 -16.58 -17.94
C ALA A 224 -8.54 -15.69 -18.92
N VAL A 225 -7.81 -14.70 -18.42
CA VAL A 225 -6.93 -13.85 -19.22
C VAL A 225 -5.88 -14.67 -19.97
N LEU A 226 -5.22 -15.63 -19.30
CA LEU A 226 -4.26 -16.54 -19.95
C LEU A 226 -4.87 -17.34 -21.10
N LYS A 227 -6.12 -17.82 -20.94
CA LYS A 227 -6.80 -18.58 -22.03
C LYS A 227 -7.14 -17.69 -23.22
N ILE A 228 -7.49 -16.43 -22.98
CA ILE A 228 -7.83 -15.47 -24.03
C ILE A 228 -6.54 -14.95 -24.70
N SER A 229 -5.50 -14.61 -23.94
CA SER A 229 -4.25 -14.07 -24.48
C SER A 229 -3.59 -14.99 -25.52
N LYS A 230 -3.73 -16.30 -25.36
CA LYS A 230 -3.26 -17.31 -26.35
C LYS A 230 -4.02 -17.28 -27.68
N LYS A 231 -5.18 -16.62 -27.75
CA LYS A 231 -6.04 -16.55 -28.94
C LYS A 231 -6.04 -15.16 -29.59
N ILE A 232 -5.37 -14.19 -28.98
CA ILE A 232 -5.23 -12.83 -29.51
C ILE A 232 -4.48 -12.85 -30.83
N LYS A 233 -5.02 -12.17 -31.84
CA LYS A 233 -4.49 -12.14 -33.21
C LYS A 233 -3.78 -10.83 -33.57
N ASN A 234 -4.12 -9.74 -32.88
CA ASN A 234 -3.62 -8.41 -33.19
C ASN A 234 -3.51 -7.53 -31.94
N GLU A 235 -2.94 -6.36 -32.09
CA GLU A 235 -2.73 -5.43 -30.99
C GLU A 235 -4.03 -4.82 -30.46
N GLU A 236 -5.02 -4.62 -31.31
CA GLU A 236 -6.33 -4.06 -30.92
C GLU A 236 -7.03 -4.98 -29.93
N GLU A 237 -6.97 -6.30 -30.14
CA GLU A 237 -7.51 -7.28 -29.19
C GLU A 237 -6.78 -7.25 -27.83
N LYS A 238 -5.49 -6.87 -27.79
CA LYS A 238 -4.77 -6.65 -26.51
C LYS A 238 -5.36 -5.45 -25.77
N TYR A 239 -5.67 -4.35 -26.47
CA TYR A 239 -6.34 -3.19 -25.88
C TYR A 239 -7.71 -3.56 -25.33
N HIS A 240 -8.47 -4.36 -26.06
CA HIS A 240 -9.79 -4.86 -25.63
C HIS A 240 -9.68 -5.76 -24.41
N LEU A 241 -8.66 -6.62 -24.33
CA LEU A 241 -8.48 -7.51 -23.18
C LEU A 241 -8.04 -6.71 -21.94
N ALA A 242 -7.14 -5.73 -22.10
CA ALA A 242 -6.76 -4.83 -21.02
C ALA A 242 -7.95 -4.03 -20.47
N ALA A 243 -8.81 -3.51 -21.37
CA ALA A 243 -10.01 -2.78 -21.00
C ALA A 243 -11.03 -3.66 -20.26
N SER A 244 -11.29 -4.87 -20.80
CA SER A 244 -12.21 -5.84 -20.17
C SER A 244 -11.70 -6.34 -18.81
N PHE A 245 -10.38 -6.54 -18.68
CA PHE A 245 -9.74 -6.88 -17.42
C PHE A 245 -9.91 -5.78 -16.38
N GLN A 246 -9.53 -4.55 -16.72
CA GLN A 246 -9.65 -3.42 -15.80
C GLN A 246 -11.09 -3.21 -15.35
N LYS A 247 -12.05 -3.25 -16.28
CA LYS A 247 -13.49 -3.19 -15.98
C LYS A 247 -13.94 -4.28 -14.99
N THR A 248 -13.44 -5.49 -15.17
CA THR A 248 -13.76 -6.61 -14.28
C THR A 248 -13.22 -6.38 -12.87
N ILE A 249 -11.99 -5.85 -12.74
CA ILE A 249 -11.42 -5.44 -11.44
C ILE A 249 -12.27 -4.33 -10.79
N GLU A 250 -12.64 -3.29 -11.56
CA GLU A 250 -13.51 -2.21 -11.08
C GLU A 250 -14.82 -2.76 -10.49
N ASP A 251 -15.48 -3.67 -11.22
CA ASP A 251 -16.74 -4.28 -10.79
C ASP A 251 -16.58 -5.09 -9.50
N ILE A 252 -15.49 -5.90 -9.39
CA ILE A 252 -15.21 -6.68 -8.17
C ILE A 252 -14.95 -5.76 -6.98
N LEU A 253 -14.10 -4.73 -7.15
CA LEU A 253 -13.77 -3.80 -6.09
C LEU A 253 -15.01 -3.00 -5.63
N CYS A 254 -15.81 -2.51 -6.56
CA CYS A 254 -17.04 -1.78 -6.26
C CYS A 254 -18.04 -2.64 -5.47
N GLU A 255 -18.28 -3.87 -5.91
CA GLU A 255 -19.26 -4.74 -5.26
C GLU A 255 -18.81 -5.11 -3.84
N LYS A 256 -17.55 -5.50 -3.68
CA LYS A 256 -16.98 -5.83 -2.36
C LYS A 256 -16.87 -4.61 -1.44
N SER A 257 -16.65 -3.42 -1.99
CA SER A 257 -16.69 -2.18 -1.21
C SER A 257 -18.08 -1.87 -0.66
N LYS A 258 -19.16 -2.16 -1.41
CA LYS A 258 -20.53 -2.02 -0.89
C LYS A 258 -20.75 -2.90 0.35
N PHE A 259 -20.33 -4.18 0.28
CA PHE A 259 -20.41 -5.07 1.45
C PHE A 259 -19.61 -4.53 2.64
N ALA A 260 -18.38 -4.06 2.39
CA ALA A 260 -17.54 -3.51 3.43
C ALA A 260 -18.15 -2.24 4.06
N MET A 261 -18.74 -1.36 3.25
CA MET A 261 -19.43 -0.16 3.71
C MET A 261 -20.67 -0.48 4.56
N SER A 262 -21.45 -1.50 4.16
CA SER A 262 -22.61 -1.94 4.94
C SER A 262 -22.18 -2.51 6.29
N LEU A 263 -21.19 -3.40 6.29
CA LEU A 263 -20.65 -4.01 7.50
C LEU A 263 -20.02 -2.97 8.43
N PHE A 264 -19.31 -1.99 7.89
CA PHE A 264 -18.74 -0.89 8.67
C PHE A 264 -19.83 -0.06 9.37
N LYS A 265 -20.93 0.24 8.68
CA LYS A 265 -22.07 0.97 9.28
C LYS A 265 -22.75 0.18 10.40
N GLU A 266 -22.84 -1.14 10.26
CA GLU A 266 -23.38 -2.02 11.30
C GLU A 266 -22.48 -2.03 12.54
N ASN A 267 -21.16 -2.00 12.36
CA ASN A 267 -20.19 -2.03 13.45
C ASN A 267 -19.97 -0.66 14.11
N CYS A 268 -20.17 0.43 13.39
CA CYS A 268 -19.77 1.78 13.79
C CYS A 268 -20.95 2.76 13.65
N ASN A 269 -21.47 3.25 14.76
CA ASN A 269 -22.41 4.38 14.78
C ASN A 269 -21.63 5.71 14.62
N SER A 270 -21.22 6.04 13.40
CA SER A 270 -20.56 7.30 13.10
C SER A 270 -21.49 8.22 12.28
N GLU A 271 -21.57 9.49 12.67
CA GLU A 271 -22.32 10.50 11.91
C GLU A 271 -21.67 10.76 10.53
N LYS A 272 -20.35 10.61 10.43
CA LYS A 272 -19.58 10.78 9.19
C LYS A 272 -18.74 9.54 8.93
N ASN A 273 -19.12 8.79 7.93
CA ASN A 273 -18.36 7.63 7.49
C ASN A 273 -17.29 8.06 6.48
N THR A 274 -16.04 7.68 6.73
CA THR A 274 -14.94 7.93 5.79
C THR A 274 -14.49 6.61 5.18
N PHE A 275 -14.30 6.61 3.85
CA PHE A 275 -13.72 5.49 3.11
C PHE A 275 -12.39 5.90 2.51
N VAL A 276 -11.33 5.32 3.01
CA VAL A 276 -9.96 5.52 2.56
C VAL A 276 -9.58 4.45 1.56
N ILE A 277 -8.98 4.84 0.44
CA ILE A 277 -8.43 3.92 -0.55
C ILE A 277 -6.93 4.22 -0.70
N ALA A 278 -6.09 3.27 -0.33
CA ALA A 278 -4.64 3.44 -0.28
C ALA A 278 -3.89 2.26 -0.94
N GLY A 279 -2.60 2.46 -1.23
CA GLY A 279 -1.76 1.51 -1.96
C GLY A 279 -1.62 1.85 -3.44
N GLY A 280 -0.61 1.29 -4.11
CA GLY A 280 -0.23 1.67 -5.47
C GLY A 280 -1.36 1.59 -6.52
N VAL A 281 -2.26 0.61 -6.41
CA VAL A 281 -3.41 0.48 -7.35
C VAL A 281 -4.43 1.61 -7.18
N ALA A 282 -4.45 2.30 -6.02
CA ALA A 282 -5.28 3.48 -5.81
C ALA A 282 -4.88 4.68 -6.70
N SER A 283 -3.73 4.62 -7.38
CA SER A 283 -3.32 5.59 -8.39
C SER A 283 -4.05 5.44 -9.72
N ASN A 284 -4.65 4.26 -10.03
CA ASN A 284 -5.42 4.06 -11.25
C ASN A 284 -6.64 4.97 -11.29
N ASN A 285 -6.69 5.87 -12.27
CA ASN A 285 -7.69 6.95 -12.35
C ASN A 285 -9.12 6.42 -12.51
N LYS A 286 -9.31 5.32 -13.25
CA LYS A 286 -10.64 4.77 -13.51
C LYS A 286 -11.19 4.06 -12.28
N ILE A 287 -10.36 3.28 -11.59
CA ILE A 287 -10.70 2.66 -10.30
C ILE A 287 -11.02 3.75 -9.28
N ARG A 288 -10.16 4.77 -9.17
CA ARG A 288 -10.35 5.92 -8.27
C ARG A 288 -11.70 6.58 -8.49
N LYS A 289 -12.03 6.95 -9.74
CA LYS A 289 -13.31 7.57 -10.07
C LYS A 289 -14.50 6.71 -9.67
N LYS A 290 -14.47 5.41 -10.00
CA LYS A 290 -15.56 4.48 -9.65
C LYS A 290 -15.75 4.35 -8.14
N LEU A 291 -14.67 4.29 -7.36
CA LEU A 291 -14.76 4.18 -5.91
C LEU A 291 -15.19 5.51 -5.26
N ILE A 292 -14.84 6.67 -5.85
CA ILE A 292 -15.37 7.97 -5.41
C ILE A 292 -16.89 8.02 -5.60
N ASP A 293 -17.37 7.73 -6.82
CA ASP A 293 -18.81 7.75 -7.12
C ASP A 293 -19.58 6.79 -6.20
N LEU A 294 -19.03 5.57 -5.99
CA LEU A 294 -19.61 4.59 -5.08
C LEU A 294 -19.68 5.09 -3.63
N SER A 295 -18.62 5.73 -3.17
CA SER A 295 -18.55 6.27 -1.79
C SER A 295 -19.64 7.29 -1.54
N ILE A 296 -19.77 8.25 -2.45
CA ILE A 296 -20.79 9.31 -2.37
C ILE A 296 -22.20 8.71 -2.36
N GLN A 297 -22.48 7.75 -3.27
CA GLN A 297 -23.77 7.05 -3.34
C GLN A 297 -24.12 6.29 -2.06
N ASN A 298 -23.12 5.87 -1.29
CA ASN A 298 -23.31 5.15 -0.04
C ASN A 298 -23.12 6.03 1.21
N ASN A 299 -23.12 7.36 1.10
CA ASN A 299 -22.91 8.30 2.19
C ASN A 299 -21.58 8.10 2.94
N PHE A 300 -20.51 7.86 2.19
CA PHE A 300 -19.12 7.87 2.66
C PHE A 300 -18.37 9.05 2.06
N GLU A 301 -17.53 9.69 2.86
CA GLU A 301 -16.55 10.65 2.37
C GLU A 301 -15.33 9.87 1.80
N PRO A 302 -15.07 9.94 0.48
CA PRO A 302 -13.91 9.27 -0.11
C PRO A 302 -12.63 10.04 0.22
N VAL A 303 -11.60 9.34 0.67
CA VAL A 303 -10.28 9.89 0.91
C VAL A 303 -9.22 9.05 0.21
N PHE A 304 -8.48 9.70 -0.67
CA PHE A 304 -7.36 9.11 -1.40
C PHE A 304 -6.09 9.89 -1.08
N PRO A 305 -4.98 9.23 -0.77
CA PRO A 305 -3.70 9.90 -0.80
C PRO A 305 -3.42 10.52 -2.18
N PRO A 306 -2.65 11.61 -2.26
CA PRO A 306 -2.08 12.08 -3.52
C PRO A 306 -1.34 10.95 -4.24
N ILE A 307 -1.30 10.98 -5.56
CA ILE A 307 -0.74 9.88 -6.36
C ILE A 307 0.69 9.54 -5.94
N ASN A 308 1.51 10.55 -5.63
CA ASN A 308 2.89 10.37 -5.16
C ASN A 308 3.02 9.78 -3.74
N LEU A 309 1.92 9.63 -3.00
CA LEU A 309 1.86 8.97 -1.69
C LEU A 309 1.05 7.66 -1.71
N CYS A 310 0.56 7.25 -2.88
CA CYS A 310 -0.13 5.96 -3.02
C CYS A 310 0.84 4.77 -3.07
N SER A 311 2.01 4.95 -3.71
CA SER A 311 3.09 3.95 -3.72
C SER A 311 3.84 3.95 -2.39
N ASP A 312 4.72 2.97 -2.23
CA ASP A 312 5.56 2.82 -1.06
C ASP A 312 6.46 4.06 -0.89
N ASN A 313 6.44 4.61 0.32
CA ASN A 313 7.16 5.83 0.64
C ASN A 313 7.45 5.91 2.15
N ALA A 314 8.49 6.65 2.52
CA ALA A 314 8.90 6.76 3.90
C ALA A 314 8.11 7.81 4.71
N ALA A 315 7.35 8.70 4.05
CA ALA A 315 6.54 9.69 4.78
C ALA A 315 5.41 9.02 5.57
N MET A 316 4.78 7.98 5.02
CA MET A 316 3.78 7.18 5.72
C MET A 316 4.38 6.45 6.94
N ILE A 317 5.63 6.04 6.85
CA ILE A 317 6.34 5.35 7.94
C ILE A 317 6.73 6.32 9.04
N ALA A 318 7.29 7.49 8.68
CA ALA A 318 7.60 8.55 9.63
C ALA A 318 6.36 9.03 10.40
N TRP A 319 5.24 9.24 9.66
CA TRP A 319 3.98 9.65 10.28
C TRP A 319 3.42 8.60 11.24
N THR A 320 3.39 7.34 10.81
CA THR A 320 2.98 6.24 11.67
C THR A 320 3.87 6.15 12.91
N GLY A 321 5.17 6.40 12.75
CA GLY A 321 6.11 6.50 13.87
C GLY A 321 5.70 7.57 14.89
N ILE A 322 5.32 8.76 14.44
CA ILE A 322 4.83 9.85 15.30
C ILE A 322 3.55 9.44 16.03
N GLU A 323 2.58 8.89 15.32
CA GLU A 323 1.30 8.43 15.88
C GLU A 323 1.53 7.34 16.95
N ARG A 324 2.38 6.35 16.69
CA ARG A 324 2.74 5.29 17.63
C ARG A 324 3.52 5.83 18.84
N PHE A 325 4.45 6.74 18.62
CA PHE A 325 5.23 7.39 19.68
C PHE A 325 4.31 8.13 20.66
N ARG A 326 3.30 8.84 20.16
CA ARG A 326 2.30 9.55 20.98
C ARG A 326 1.52 8.63 21.94
N LEU A 327 1.41 7.36 21.57
CA LEU A 327 0.76 6.32 22.38
C LEU A 327 1.76 5.53 23.25
N GLY A 328 3.05 5.89 23.24
CA GLY A 328 4.08 5.14 23.97
C GLY A 328 4.43 3.78 23.37
N LEU A 329 4.06 3.54 22.11
CA LEU A 329 4.32 2.28 21.39
C LEU A 329 5.74 2.29 20.82
N LEU A 330 6.73 2.08 21.67
CA LEU A 330 8.15 2.04 21.33
C LEU A 330 8.65 0.60 21.14
N ASN A 331 9.74 0.45 20.43
CA ASN A 331 10.36 -0.85 20.20
C ASN A 331 11.82 -0.84 20.69
N LYS A 332 12.27 -1.98 21.21
CA LYS A 332 13.68 -2.21 21.55
C LYS A 332 14.49 -2.44 20.27
N LEU A 333 15.81 -2.27 20.37
CA LEU A 333 16.73 -2.47 19.25
C LEU A 333 16.81 -3.94 18.77
N ASP A 334 16.36 -4.89 19.58
CA ASP A 334 16.27 -6.30 19.22
C ASP A 334 15.02 -6.69 18.44
N PHE A 335 14.09 -5.75 18.18
CA PHE A 335 12.86 -6.03 17.42
C PHE A 335 13.17 -6.67 16.06
N PRO A 336 12.60 -7.85 15.74
CA PRO A 336 12.92 -8.58 14.52
C PRO A 336 12.16 -8.05 13.30
N VAL A 337 12.68 -8.32 12.10
CA VAL A 337 11.90 -8.21 10.86
C VAL A 337 10.84 -9.31 10.81
N LYS A 338 9.69 -8.98 10.20
CA LYS A 338 8.55 -9.89 10.07
C LYS A 338 8.09 -9.94 8.61
N ALA A 339 8.46 -10.99 7.88
CA ALA A 339 7.98 -11.16 6.49
C ALA A 339 6.45 -11.17 6.40
N ARG A 340 5.80 -11.66 7.45
CA ARG A 340 4.35 -11.70 7.62
C ARG A 340 4.00 -11.03 8.93
N TRP A 341 3.18 -10.00 8.82
CA TRP A 341 2.73 -9.25 9.98
C TRP A 341 1.32 -8.71 9.71
N SER A 342 0.32 -9.44 10.19
CA SER A 342 -1.07 -9.01 10.08
C SER A 342 -1.32 -7.76 10.93
N LEU A 343 -2.13 -6.81 10.43
CA LEU A 343 -2.62 -5.71 11.25
C LEU A 343 -3.66 -6.16 12.27
N ASP A 344 -4.50 -7.13 11.89
CA ASP A 344 -5.46 -7.78 12.79
C ASP A 344 -4.94 -9.18 13.11
N GLU A 345 -4.30 -9.31 14.26
CA GLU A 345 -3.74 -10.59 14.72
C GLU A 345 -4.83 -11.60 15.15
N LYS A 346 -6.07 -11.11 15.39
CA LYS A 346 -7.21 -11.94 15.76
C LYS A 346 -7.98 -12.48 14.55
N ALA A 347 -7.73 -11.92 13.39
CA ALA A 347 -8.41 -12.34 12.17
C ALA A 347 -8.01 -13.77 11.79
N PRO A 348 -8.96 -14.62 11.36
CA PRO A 348 -8.65 -15.99 10.98
C PRO A 348 -7.67 -16.02 9.82
N PHE A 349 -6.71 -16.94 9.89
CA PHE A 349 -5.80 -17.21 8.81
C PHE A 349 -6.58 -17.75 7.59
N LEU A 350 -6.45 -17.07 6.44
CA LEU A 350 -7.03 -17.55 5.18
C LEU A 350 -5.91 -18.19 4.34
N LYS A 351 -6.05 -19.48 4.06
CA LYS A 351 -5.17 -20.22 3.15
C LYS A 351 -5.21 -19.54 1.77
N GLY A 352 -4.08 -19.09 1.24
CA GLY A 352 -3.99 -18.47 -0.08
C GLY A 352 -4.01 -16.94 -0.11
N ALA A 353 -4.24 -16.26 1.01
CA ALA A 353 -4.24 -14.79 1.08
C ALA A 353 -2.81 -14.21 1.02
N GLY A 354 -2.23 -14.12 -0.15
CA GLY A 354 -0.90 -13.51 -0.35
C GLY A 354 0.26 -14.28 0.29
N ILE A 355 0.01 -15.51 0.72
CA ILE A 355 0.99 -16.35 1.38
C ILE A 355 1.47 -17.40 0.38
N LYS A 356 2.47 -17.05 -0.39
CA LYS A 356 3.34 -18.05 -0.99
C LYS A 356 4.28 -18.55 0.10
N PHE A 357 4.22 -19.86 0.38
CA PHE A 357 5.20 -20.55 1.18
C PHE A 357 6.55 -20.54 0.49
#